data_42a98130c957ef1192307a7535fa88a4
#
_entry.id   42a98130c957ef1192307a7535fa88a4
#
_cell.length_a   1.000
_cell.length_b   1.000
_cell.length_c   1.000
_cell.angle_alpha   90.00
_cell.angle_beta   90.00
_cell.angle_gamma   90.00
#
_symmetry.space_group_name_H-M   'P 1'
#
loop_
_entity.id
_entity.type
_entity.pdbx_description
1 polymer ?
#
loop_
_entity_poly.entity_id
_entity_poly.type
_entity_poly.pdbx_seq_one_letter_code
_entity_poly.pdbx_strand_id
1 'polypeptide(L)'
;LEEELAVVKKEVIDAVTMKRALTRITYEIIERNKGIEDLVLIGIKTRGIYIAQRIAQRLKQLENVEVPVGELDITGYRDDQKNDGTVAKLSNIPVALEGKEVILLDDVLYTGRTIRAALDAVMDYGRPRRISLAVLVDRGHRELPIRADFVGKNIPTSKSEEIVVEMEELDGNDRILIDQLEDGNE
;
A
#
# COMPACT_ATOMS: atom_id res chain seq x y z
N LEU A 1 -7.90 -20.05 -35.66
CA LEU A 1 -7.55 -20.63 -34.35
C LEU A 1 -6.51 -19.73 -33.75
N GLU A 2 -6.96 -18.68 -33.07
CA GLU A 2 -6.14 -17.91 -32.16
C GLU A 2 -6.00 -18.77 -30.90
N GLU A 3 -4.84 -19.40 -30.73
CA GLU A 3 -4.44 -19.92 -29.43
C GLU A 3 -4.27 -18.71 -28.53
N GLU A 4 -5.24 -18.48 -27.67
CA GLU A 4 -5.16 -17.58 -26.54
C GLU A 4 -4.06 -18.12 -25.64
N LEU A 5 -2.86 -17.53 -25.73
CA LEU A 5 -1.71 -17.84 -24.89
C LEU A 5 -2.15 -17.60 -23.44
N ALA A 6 -2.35 -18.69 -22.73
CA ALA A 6 -2.80 -18.66 -21.35
C ALA A 6 -1.72 -18.02 -20.46
N VAL A 7 -1.94 -16.76 -20.05
CA VAL A 7 -1.16 -16.11 -19.01
C VAL A 7 -1.27 -16.96 -17.74
N VAL A 8 -0.16 -17.56 -17.31
CA VAL A 8 -0.17 -18.45 -16.15
C VAL A 8 -0.06 -17.61 -14.89
N LYS A 9 -1.21 -17.29 -14.28
CA LYS A 9 -1.29 -16.70 -12.94
C LYS A 9 -1.22 -17.80 -11.90
N LYS A 10 -0.32 -17.66 -10.94
CA LYS A 10 -0.17 -18.58 -9.82
C LYS A 10 -0.52 -17.89 -8.51
N GLU A 11 -1.50 -18.42 -7.79
CA GLU A 11 -1.80 -17.98 -6.43
C GLU A 11 -0.65 -18.38 -5.49
N VAL A 12 -0.09 -17.41 -4.77
CA VAL A 12 0.99 -17.63 -3.81
C VAL A 12 0.57 -17.32 -2.38
N ILE A 13 -0.48 -16.52 -2.18
CA ILE A 13 -1.06 -16.18 -0.88
C ILE A 13 -2.57 -16.31 -0.98
N ASP A 14 -3.15 -17.12 -0.10
CA ASP A 14 -4.60 -17.27 0.03
C ASP A 14 -5.22 -16.23 0.97
N ALA A 15 -6.55 -16.21 1.05
CA ALA A 15 -7.30 -15.26 1.88
C ALA A 15 -6.95 -15.37 3.37
N VAL A 16 -6.78 -16.57 3.88
CA VAL A 16 -6.45 -16.80 5.30
C VAL A 16 -5.06 -16.26 5.63
N THR A 17 -4.09 -16.49 4.76
CA THR A 17 -2.72 -16.00 4.94
C THR A 17 -2.65 -14.49 4.82
N MET A 18 -3.40 -13.88 3.90
CA MET A 18 -3.52 -12.42 3.77
C MET A 18 -4.10 -11.80 5.05
N LYS A 19 -5.18 -12.36 5.56
CA LYS A 19 -5.82 -11.91 6.81
C LYS A 19 -4.86 -11.97 7.99
N ARG A 20 -4.09 -13.05 8.12
CA ARG A 20 -3.08 -13.22 9.17
C ARG A 20 -1.95 -12.18 9.04
N ALA A 21 -1.51 -11.90 7.83
CA ALA A 21 -0.48 -10.89 7.58
C ALA A 21 -0.96 -9.49 8.01
N LEU A 22 -2.18 -9.10 7.66
CA LEU A 22 -2.76 -7.82 8.07
C LEU A 22 -2.98 -7.72 9.57
N THR A 23 -3.39 -8.81 10.21
CA THR A 23 -3.52 -8.87 11.68
C THR A 23 -2.17 -8.71 12.36
N ARG A 24 -1.13 -9.35 11.86
CA ARG A 24 0.24 -9.21 12.38
C ARG A 24 0.76 -7.80 12.22
N ILE A 25 0.57 -7.18 11.07
CA ILE A 25 0.94 -5.77 10.84
C ILE A 25 0.23 -4.87 11.87
N THR A 26 -1.05 -5.10 12.14
CA THR A 26 -1.81 -4.34 13.13
C THR A 26 -1.18 -4.42 14.52
N TYR A 27 -0.81 -5.60 14.99
CA TYR A 27 -0.12 -5.78 16.26
C TYR A 27 1.27 -5.13 16.28
N GLU A 28 2.02 -5.21 15.19
CA GLU A 28 3.32 -4.55 15.08
C GLU A 28 3.19 -3.03 15.16
N ILE A 29 2.15 -2.45 14.56
CA ILE A 29 1.84 -1.02 14.66
C ILE A 29 1.55 -0.62 16.12
N ILE A 30 0.71 -1.37 16.81
CA ILE A 30 0.37 -1.11 18.21
C ILE A 30 1.62 -1.17 19.08
N GLU A 31 2.44 -2.18 18.92
CA GLU A 31 3.64 -2.39 19.73
C GLU A 31 4.69 -1.30 19.50
N ARG A 32 4.88 -0.89 18.24
CA ARG A 32 5.86 0.14 17.88
C ARG A 32 5.44 1.54 18.31
N ASN A 33 4.16 1.85 18.22
CA ASN A 33 3.62 3.14 18.63
C ASN A 33 3.17 3.06 20.08
N LYS A 34 3.84 3.78 20.96
CA LYS A 34 3.46 3.90 22.37
C LYS A 34 2.19 4.75 22.51
N GLY A 35 1.04 4.14 22.21
CA GLY A 35 -0.24 4.83 22.05
C GLY A 35 -0.51 5.14 20.57
N ILE A 36 -1.77 5.09 20.18
CA ILE A 36 -2.22 5.28 18.79
C ILE A 36 -3.14 6.50 18.62
N GLU A 37 -3.21 7.38 19.62
CA GLU A 37 -4.09 8.55 19.62
C GLU A 37 -3.75 9.56 18.53
N ASP A 38 -2.48 9.68 18.18
CA ASP A 38 -1.98 10.59 17.14
C ASP A 38 -1.77 9.90 15.77
N LEU A 39 -2.19 8.65 15.66
CA LEU A 39 -2.02 7.85 14.46
C LEU A 39 -3.03 8.26 13.37
N VAL A 40 -2.55 8.41 12.15
CA VAL A 40 -3.36 8.56 10.93
C VAL A 40 -2.88 7.54 9.90
N LEU A 41 -3.80 6.76 9.37
CA LEU A 41 -3.53 5.83 8.28
C LEU A 41 -3.88 6.51 6.95
N ILE A 42 -2.97 6.49 6.00
CA ILE A 42 -3.19 7.04 4.66
C ILE A 42 -2.96 5.94 3.64
N GLY A 43 -4.04 5.52 3.00
CA GLY A 43 -3.99 4.52 1.93
C GLY A 43 -3.74 5.16 0.58
N ILE A 44 -2.77 4.64 -0.16
CA ILE A 44 -2.51 5.05 -1.54
C ILE A 44 -3.56 4.42 -2.44
N LYS A 45 -4.24 5.22 -3.26
CA LYS A 45 -5.24 4.72 -4.22
C LYS A 45 -4.59 3.72 -5.18
N THR A 46 -5.18 2.53 -5.42
CA THR A 46 -6.55 2.20 -4.98
C THR A 46 -6.53 1.22 -3.81
N ARG A 47 -5.75 0.16 -3.87
CA ARG A 47 -5.77 -0.95 -2.90
C ARG A 47 -5.26 -0.57 -1.51
N GLY A 48 -4.33 0.36 -1.43
CA GLY A 48 -3.84 0.87 -0.15
C GLY A 48 -4.94 1.42 0.75
N ILE A 49 -5.99 1.98 0.19
CA ILE A 49 -7.15 2.49 0.93
C ILE A 49 -7.85 1.37 1.69
N TYR A 50 -8.11 0.24 1.03
CA TYR A 50 -8.80 -0.89 1.66
C TYR A 50 -7.92 -1.58 2.70
N ILE A 51 -6.63 -1.64 2.49
CA ILE A 51 -5.66 -2.11 3.50
C ILE A 51 -5.72 -1.22 4.73
N ALA A 52 -5.70 0.11 4.55
CA ALA A 52 -5.81 1.08 5.64
C ALA A 52 -7.13 0.93 6.41
N GLN A 53 -8.24 0.77 5.72
CA GLN A 53 -9.56 0.57 6.34
C GLN A 53 -9.61 -0.73 7.16
N ARG A 54 -9.06 -1.82 6.64
CA ARG A 54 -9.00 -3.10 7.36
C ARG A 54 -8.15 -3.00 8.62
N ILE A 55 -7.01 -2.33 8.56
CA ILE A 55 -6.15 -2.11 9.73
C ILE A 55 -6.82 -1.19 10.74
N ALA A 56 -7.46 -0.11 10.30
CA ALA A 56 -8.21 0.80 11.19
C ALA A 56 -9.33 0.06 11.94
N GLN A 57 -10.04 -0.83 11.27
CA GLN A 57 -11.08 -1.66 11.89
C GLN A 57 -10.50 -2.58 12.97
N ARG A 58 -9.35 -3.20 12.70
CA ARG A 58 -8.67 -4.06 13.69
C ARG A 58 -8.16 -3.25 14.88
N LEU A 59 -7.62 -2.06 14.65
CA LEU A 59 -7.19 -1.15 15.73
C LEU A 59 -8.35 -0.77 16.62
N LYS A 60 -9.52 -0.48 16.07
CA LYS A 60 -10.72 -0.21 16.83
C LYS A 60 -11.16 -1.40 17.68
N GLN A 61 -11.10 -2.60 17.14
CA GLN A 61 -11.44 -3.83 17.86
C GLN A 61 -10.47 -4.14 19.00
N LEU A 62 -9.17 -3.90 18.78
CA LEU A 62 -8.11 -4.26 19.74
C LEU A 62 -7.86 -3.19 20.79
N GLU A 63 -7.90 -1.92 20.42
CA GLU A 63 -7.53 -0.79 21.28
C GLU A 63 -8.70 0.15 21.61
N ASN A 64 -9.86 -0.08 21.00
CA ASN A 64 -11.04 0.79 21.13
C ASN A 64 -10.77 2.27 20.77
N VAL A 65 -9.91 2.49 19.79
CA VAL A 65 -9.56 3.81 19.27
C VAL A 65 -9.94 3.89 17.80
N GLU A 66 -10.66 4.93 17.41
CA GLU A 66 -10.95 5.23 16.02
C GLU A 66 -9.77 5.98 15.40
N VAL A 67 -9.04 5.32 14.52
CA VAL A 67 -7.91 5.91 13.80
C VAL A 67 -8.42 6.47 12.47
N PRO A 68 -8.19 7.77 12.18
CA PRO A 68 -8.57 8.36 10.91
C PRO A 68 -7.89 7.68 9.74
N VAL A 69 -8.63 7.49 8.64
CA VAL A 69 -8.14 6.94 7.39
C VAL A 69 -8.24 8.01 6.30
N GLY A 70 -7.10 8.34 5.71
CA GLY A 70 -7.00 9.21 4.55
C GLY A 70 -6.82 8.41 3.26
N GLU A 71 -7.23 9.02 2.16
CA GLU A 71 -7.07 8.51 0.81
C GLU A 71 -6.13 9.44 0.03
N LEU A 72 -5.08 8.87 -0.55
CA LEU A 72 -4.06 9.63 -1.27
C LEU A 72 -4.03 9.23 -2.74
N ASP A 73 -4.23 10.20 -3.61
CA ASP A 73 -4.00 10.07 -5.03
C ASP A 73 -2.63 10.66 -5.39
N ILE A 74 -1.76 9.84 -5.96
CA ILE A 74 -0.39 10.22 -6.31
C ILE A 74 -0.20 10.54 -7.79
N THR A 75 -1.26 10.53 -8.58
CA THR A 75 -1.17 10.65 -10.05
C THR A 75 -0.39 11.88 -10.48
N GLY A 76 -0.57 13.02 -9.82
CA GLY A 76 0.15 14.27 -10.12
C GLY A 76 1.59 14.34 -9.62
N TYR A 77 2.07 13.34 -8.88
CA TYR A 77 3.39 13.33 -8.22
C TYR A 77 4.34 12.28 -8.81
N ARG A 78 3.88 11.51 -9.79
CA ARG A 78 4.71 10.50 -10.45
C ARG A 78 5.80 11.14 -11.32
N ASP A 79 6.98 10.52 -11.37
CA ASP A 79 8.12 10.97 -12.16
C ASP A 79 7.84 11.04 -13.66
N ASP A 80 6.92 10.20 -14.15
CA ASP A 80 6.54 10.07 -15.55
C ASP A 80 5.41 11.00 -16.01
N GLN A 81 4.89 11.84 -15.09
CA GLN A 81 3.77 12.74 -15.37
C GLN A 81 4.12 14.18 -15.02
N LYS A 82 3.71 15.11 -15.89
CA LYS A 82 3.80 16.54 -15.61
C LYS A 82 2.71 16.92 -14.62
N ASN A 83 3.12 17.53 -13.51
CA ASN A 83 2.20 18.06 -12.53
C ASN A 83 1.54 19.34 -13.09
N ASP A 84 0.26 19.26 -13.45
CA ASP A 84 -0.52 20.41 -13.91
C ASP A 84 -1.37 21.06 -12.81
N GLY A 85 -1.20 20.63 -11.57
CA GLY A 85 -1.90 21.15 -10.40
C GLY A 85 -3.38 20.73 -10.28
N THR A 86 -3.92 19.99 -11.25
CA THR A 86 -5.35 19.60 -11.24
C THR A 86 -5.61 18.36 -10.39
N VAL A 87 -4.59 17.54 -10.13
CA VAL A 87 -4.70 16.20 -9.55
C VAL A 87 -4.73 16.21 -8.01
N ALA A 88 -4.24 17.26 -7.35
CA ALA A 88 -4.23 17.36 -5.88
C ALA A 88 -5.64 17.30 -5.24
N LYS A 89 -6.69 17.51 -6.03
CA LYS A 89 -8.09 17.52 -5.54
C LYS A 89 -8.71 16.14 -5.36
N LEU A 90 -8.06 15.08 -5.78
CA LEU A 90 -8.59 13.71 -5.70
C LEU A 90 -8.26 12.98 -4.41
N SER A 91 -7.35 13.54 -3.61
CA SER A 91 -7.03 13.02 -2.29
C SER A 91 -8.03 13.52 -1.25
N ASN A 92 -8.26 12.71 -0.21
CA ASN A 92 -9.11 13.06 0.92
C ASN A 92 -8.39 12.74 2.22
N ILE A 93 -7.86 13.77 2.88
CA ILE A 93 -7.22 13.65 4.19
C ILE A 93 -8.12 14.35 5.22
N PRO A 94 -8.84 13.58 6.08
CA PRO A 94 -9.93 14.12 6.90
C PRO A 94 -9.47 14.91 8.13
N VAL A 95 -8.17 14.89 8.45
CA VAL A 95 -7.60 15.54 9.64
C VAL A 95 -6.35 16.34 9.28
N ALA A 96 -6.02 17.32 10.12
CA ALA A 96 -4.74 18.02 10.04
C ALA A 96 -3.60 17.07 10.41
N LEU A 97 -2.48 17.12 9.70
CA LEU A 97 -1.37 16.18 9.87
C LEU A 97 -0.28 16.68 10.82
N GLU A 98 -0.32 17.95 11.22
CA GLU A 98 0.67 18.52 12.14
C GLU A 98 0.74 17.74 13.45
N GLY A 99 1.95 17.29 13.79
CA GLY A 99 2.20 16.49 15.00
C GLY A 99 1.67 15.07 14.97
N LYS A 100 1.09 14.62 13.87
CA LYS A 100 0.55 13.26 13.71
C LYS A 100 1.64 12.27 13.33
N GLU A 101 1.41 11.02 13.74
CA GLU A 101 2.12 9.85 13.24
C GLU A 101 1.35 9.33 12.03
N VAL A 102 1.93 9.43 10.85
CA VAL A 102 1.31 8.94 9.62
C VAL A 102 1.91 7.58 9.25
N ILE A 103 1.05 6.65 8.91
CA ILE A 103 1.45 5.42 8.22
C ILE A 103 0.86 5.44 6.81
N LEU A 104 1.73 5.44 5.81
CA LEU A 104 1.35 5.21 4.42
C LEU A 104 1.13 3.71 4.20
N LEU A 105 0.08 3.37 3.49
CA LEU A 105 -0.25 1.98 3.18
C LEU A 105 -0.40 1.78 1.67
N ASP A 106 0.27 0.76 1.17
CA ASP A 106 0.16 0.32 -0.21
C ASP A 106 0.11 -1.21 -0.29
N ASP A 107 -0.30 -1.73 -1.42
CA ASP A 107 -0.36 -3.18 -1.64
C ASP A 107 1.03 -3.77 -1.94
N VAL A 108 1.76 -3.22 -2.89
CA VAL A 108 3.05 -3.75 -3.35
C VAL A 108 4.13 -2.68 -3.35
N LEU A 109 5.26 -2.99 -2.72
CA LEU A 109 6.48 -2.19 -2.79
C LEU A 109 7.42 -2.82 -3.82
N TYR A 110 7.79 -2.04 -4.83
CA TYR A 110 8.66 -2.44 -5.92
C TYR A 110 9.91 -1.55 -5.98
N THR A 111 9.95 -0.59 -6.89
CA THR A 111 11.12 0.29 -7.07
C THR A 111 11.25 1.35 -5.98
N GLY A 112 10.17 1.70 -5.32
CA GLY A 112 10.05 2.79 -4.36
C GLY A 112 9.55 4.11 -4.96
N ARG A 113 9.37 4.18 -6.28
CA ARG A 113 8.96 5.42 -6.96
C ARG A 113 7.54 5.86 -6.62
N THR A 114 6.62 4.93 -6.45
CA THR A 114 5.26 5.20 -5.98
C THR A 114 5.29 5.81 -4.57
N ILE A 115 6.12 5.28 -3.69
CA ILE A 115 6.23 5.78 -2.30
C ILE A 115 6.91 7.15 -2.26
N ARG A 116 7.91 7.39 -3.09
CA ARG A 116 8.49 8.73 -3.21
C ARG A 116 7.43 9.76 -3.60
N ALA A 117 6.61 9.45 -4.61
CA ALA A 117 5.51 10.30 -5.03
C ALA A 117 4.49 10.52 -3.89
N ALA A 118 4.19 9.48 -3.12
CA ALA A 118 3.30 9.55 -1.97
C ALA A 118 3.86 10.45 -0.85
N LEU A 119 5.15 10.39 -0.58
CA LEU A 119 5.81 11.27 0.39
C LEU A 119 5.68 12.74 -0.01
N ASP A 120 5.92 13.06 -1.27
CA ASP A 120 5.75 14.42 -1.80
C ASP A 120 4.29 14.89 -1.65
N ALA A 121 3.34 14.03 -1.99
CA ALA A 121 1.91 14.34 -1.88
C ALA A 121 1.48 14.60 -0.44
N VAL A 122 1.91 13.78 0.51
CA VAL A 122 1.59 13.97 1.94
C VAL A 122 2.11 15.30 2.47
N MET A 123 3.30 15.70 2.05
CA MET A 123 3.91 16.98 2.48
C MET A 123 3.11 18.20 2.02
N ASP A 124 2.31 18.10 0.97
CA ASP A 124 1.42 19.17 0.52
C ASP A 124 0.17 19.31 1.43
N TYR A 125 -0.14 18.31 2.23
CA TYR A 125 -1.27 18.32 3.17
C TYR A 125 -0.91 18.73 4.60
N GLY A 126 0.37 18.81 4.91
CA GLY A 126 0.83 19.20 6.23
C GLY A 126 2.19 18.58 6.59
N ARG A 127 2.61 18.82 7.83
CA ARG A 127 3.87 18.31 8.36
C ARG A 127 3.64 17.34 9.50
N PRO A 128 3.47 16.05 9.23
CA PRO A 128 3.41 15.05 10.27
C PRO A 128 4.72 14.97 11.04
N ARG A 129 4.65 14.51 12.28
CA ARG A 129 5.83 14.28 13.12
C ARG A 129 6.72 13.18 12.53
N ARG A 130 6.10 12.14 11.98
CA ARG A 130 6.77 11.02 11.34
C ARG A 130 5.88 10.40 10.27
N ILE A 131 6.49 9.87 9.23
CA ILE A 131 5.83 9.04 8.23
C ILE A 131 6.50 7.67 8.22
N SER A 132 5.72 6.63 8.43
CA SER A 132 6.13 5.24 8.29
C SER A 132 5.42 4.61 7.11
N LEU A 133 5.93 3.47 6.63
CA LEU A 133 5.39 2.76 5.47
C LEU A 133 5.01 1.34 5.86
N ALA A 134 3.79 0.96 5.53
CA ALA A 134 3.29 -0.42 5.60
C ALA A 134 2.89 -0.91 4.21
N VAL A 135 3.34 -2.08 3.82
CA VAL A 135 2.99 -2.72 2.56
C VAL A 135 2.55 -4.16 2.78
N LEU A 136 1.61 -4.61 1.96
CA LEU A 136 1.19 -6.02 2.01
C LEU A 136 2.29 -6.94 1.48
N VAL A 137 2.93 -6.56 0.37
CA VAL A 137 3.99 -7.31 -0.29
C VAL A 137 5.18 -6.41 -0.59
N ASP A 138 6.37 -6.87 -0.24
CA ASP A 138 7.63 -6.34 -0.76
C ASP A 138 8.20 -7.37 -1.77
N ARG A 139 8.31 -6.96 -3.04
CA ARG A 139 8.79 -7.84 -4.11
C ARG A 139 10.27 -7.65 -4.47
N GLY A 140 10.94 -6.72 -3.82
CA GLY A 140 12.33 -6.36 -4.14
C GLY A 140 12.46 -5.40 -5.33
N HIS A 141 13.63 -5.34 -5.92
CA HIS A 141 13.98 -4.50 -7.08
C HIS A 141 13.93 -2.99 -6.82
N ARG A 142 14.37 -2.59 -5.64
CA ARG A 142 14.43 -1.17 -5.28
C ARG A 142 15.34 -0.38 -6.20
N GLU A 143 14.88 0.81 -6.63
CA GLU A 143 15.67 1.81 -7.36
C GLU A 143 15.96 3.05 -6.50
N LEU A 144 15.20 3.24 -5.42
CA LEU A 144 15.35 4.32 -4.45
C LEU A 144 15.61 3.74 -3.06
N PRO A 145 16.28 4.47 -2.15
CA PRO A 145 16.57 4.01 -0.78
C PRO A 145 15.33 4.10 0.11
N ILE A 146 14.30 3.38 -0.25
CA ILE A 146 13.02 3.31 0.45
C ILE A 146 12.83 1.90 1.01
N ARG A 147 12.46 1.83 2.28
CA ARG A 147 12.20 0.59 2.99
C ARG A 147 10.88 0.68 3.74
N ALA A 148 10.09 -0.39 3.70
CA ALA A 148 8.90 -0.48 4.50
C ALA A 148 9.23 -0.78 5.97
N ASP A 149 8.50 -0.13 6.88
CA ASP A 149 8.58 -0.38 8.32
C ASP A 149 7.79 -1.63 8.71
N PHE A 150 6.71 -1.89 7.99
CA PHE A 150 5.82 -3.04 8.20
C PHE A 150 5.59 -3.74 6.86
N VAL A 151 5.84 -5.03 6.81
CA VAL A 151 5.72 -5.85 5.60
C VAL A 151 4.86 -7.07 5.89
N GLY A 152 3.82 -7.27 5.09
CA GLY A 152 2.98 -8.47 5.19
C GLY A 152 3.74 -9.73 4.77
N LYS A 153 4.25 -9.73 3.55
CA LYS A 153 5.05 -10.81 2.97
C LYS A 153 6.19 -10.27 2.12
N ASN A 154 7.34 -10.87 2.26
CA ASN A 154 8.44 -10.70 1.30
C ASN A 154 8.30 -11.78 0.24
N ILE A 155 8.05 -11.39 -1.00
CA ILE A 155 7.90 -12.29 -2.14
C ILE A 155 8.91 -11.87 -3.21
N PRO A 156 10.14 -12.37 -3.18
CA PRO A 156 11.13 -12.09 -4.21
C PRO A 156 10.62 -12.52 -5.58
N THR A 157 10.73 -11.64 -6.56
CA THR A 157 10.30 -11.89 -7.93
C THR A 157 11.40 -11.59 -8.91
N SER A 158 11.29 -12.10 -10.13
CA SER A 158 12.08 -11.61 -11.26
C SER A 158 11.45 -10.34 -11.84
N LYS A 159 12.18 -9.65 -12.71
CA LYS A 159 11.65 -8.47 -13.39
C LYS A 159 10.56 -8.81 -14.43
N SER A 160 10.54 -10.05 -14.90
CA SER A 160 9.52 -10.56 -15.81
C SER A 160 8.25 -11.05 -15.10
N GLU A 161 8.25 -11.05 -13.78
CA GLU A 161 7.09 -11.42 -12.97
C GLU A 161 6.39 -10.17 -12.44
N GLU A 162 5.08 -10.25 -12.29
CA GLU A 162 4.26 -9.21 -11.70
C GLU A 162 3.50 -9.77 -10.49
N ILE A 163 3.43 -8.99 -9.43
CA ILE A 163 2.57 -9.30 -8.27
C ILE A 163 1.20 -8.69 -8.51
N VAL A 164 0.17 -9.52 -8.45
CA VAL A 164 -1.23 -9.10 -8.55
C VAL A 164 -1.90 -9.33 -7.19
N VAL A 165 -2.31 -8.25 -6.54
CA VAL A 165 -3.09 -8.30 -5.31
C VAL A 165 -4.56 -8.16 -5.66
N GLU A 166 -5.35 -9.15 -5.29
CA GLU A 166 -6.81 -9.07 -5.36
C GLU A 166 -7.37 -8.85 -3.95
N MET A 167 -8.33 -7.96 -3.84
CA MET A 167 -9.03 -7.65 -2.61
C MET A 167 -10.54 -7.76 -2.81
N GLU A 168 -11.22 -8.32 -1.83
CA GLU A 168 -12.65 -8.61 -1.92
C GLU A 168 -13.47 -7.37 -2.30
N GLU A 169 -13.11 -6.19 -1.80
CA GLU A 169 -13.81 -4.92 -2.06
C GLU A 169 -13.77 -4.51 -3.55
N LEU A 170 -12.75 -4.93 -4.29
CA LEU A 170 -12.54 -4.58 -5.71
C LEU A 170 -12.71 -5.76 -6.64
N ASP A 171 -12.24 -6.93 -6.21
CA ASP A 171 -12.00 -8.08 -7.09
C ASP A 171 -12.89 -9.29 -6.73
N GLY A 172 -13.61 -9.22 -5.61
CA GLY A 172 -14.46 -10.28 -5.11
C GLY A 172 -13.70 -11.46 -4.46
N ASN A 173 -12.39 -11.34 -4.32
CA ASN A 173 -11.51 -12.32 -3.69
C ASN A 173 -10.41 -11.63 -2.92
N ASP A 174 -9.89 -12.30 -1.89
CA ASP A 174 -8.64 -11.96 -1.23
C ASP A 174 -7.59 -12.98 -1.61
N ARG A 175 -6.60 -12.58 -2.39
CA ARG A 175 -5.46 -13.42 -2.75
C ARG A 175 -4.33 -12.62 -3.37
N ILE A 176 -3.15 -13.20 -3.42
CA ILE A 176 -2.00 -12.64 -4.13
C ILE A 176 -1.53 -13.67 -5.14
N LEU A 177 -1.34 -13.22 -6.38
CA LEU A 177 -0.89 -14.03 -7.51
C LEU A 177 0.43 -13.49 -8.04
N ILE A 178 1.21 -14.38 -8.63
CA ILE A 178 2.32 -14.04 -9.51
C ILE A 178 1.88 -14.29 -10.94
N ASP A 179 2.05 -13.28 -11.78
CA ASP A 179 1.81 -13.32 -13.21
C ASP A 179 3.15 -13.30 -13.94
N GLN A 180 3.35 -14.22 -14.87
CA GLN A 180 4.52 -14.22 -15.76
C GLN A 180 4.21 -13.29 -16.93
N LEU A 181 4.99 -12.21 -17.06
CA LEU A 181 4.95 -11.39 -18.25
C LEU A 181 5.67 -12.17 -19.37
N GLU A 182 5.01 -12.40 -20.48
CA GLU A 182 5.67 -12.98 -21.65
C GLU A 182 6.79 -12.06 -22.12
N ASP A 183 8.00 -12.60 -22.21
CA ASP A 183 9.08 -11.90 -22.91
C ASP A 183 8.63 -11.68 -24.35
N GLY A 184 8.35 -10.44 -24.68
CA GLY A 184 8.16 -10.08 -26.09
C GLY A 184 9.42 -10.50 -26.83
N ASN A 185 9.29 -11.47 -27.71
CA ASN A 185 10.36 -11.86 -28.60
C ASN A 185 10.84 -10.61 -29.35
N GLU A 186 12.07 -10.18 -29.05
CA GLU A 186 12.84 -9.36 -29.98
C GLU A 186 13.26 -10.16 -31.20
#